data_2a905f2decd12c1aaecfcd6cc0f7f49c
#
_entry.id   2a905f2decd12c1aaecfcd6cc0f7f49c
#
_cell.length_a   1.000
_cell.length_b   1.000
_cell.length_c   1.000
_cell.angle_alpha   90.00
_cell.angle_beta   90.00
_cell.angle_gamma   90.00
#
_symmetry.space_group_name_H-M   'P 1'
#
loop_
_entity.id
_entity.type
_entity.pdbx_description
1 polymer ?
#
loop_
_entity_poly.entity_id
_entity_poly.type
_entity_poly.pdbx_seq_one_letter_code
_entity_poly.pdbx_strand_id
1 'polypeptide(L)'
;MKIHEGKLQAKGLKIGIVVSRFNSFLTDKLLDGALDALRKLGAEEADITVCKVPGSFEAPLVVKKLAASGRVDGLVCLGALIRGETPHFDFLAAEVTKSLSQISLETGVPVTMGVLTV
;
A
#
# COMPACT_ATOMS: atom_id res chain seq x y z
N MET A 1 -8.27 17.49 29.22
CA MET A 1 -8.52 16.42 28.24
C MET A 1 -7.25 16.10 27.46
N LYS A 2 -7.17 14.89 26.94
CA LYS A 2 -6.06 14.48 26.07
C LYS A 2 -6.59 14.32 24.64
N ILE A 3 -5.94 14.97 23.69
CA ILE A 3 -6.29 14.88 22.28
C ILE A 3 -5.11 14.25 21.55
N HIS A 4 -5.37 13.14 20.85
CA HIS A 4 -4.35 12.45 20.04
C HIS A 4 -4.63 12.74 18.56
N GLU A 5 -3.72 13.48 17.95
CA GLU A 5 -3.78 13.81 16.51
C GLU A 5 -2.50 13.38 15.82
N GLY A 6 -2.64 12.89 14.60
CA GLY A 6 -1.49 12.62 13.74
C GLY A 6 -0.88 13.92 13.22
N LYS A 7 0.38 13.83 12.83
CA LYS A 7 1.11 14.93 12.20
C LYS A 7 1.42 14.56 10.75
N LEU A 8 1.46 15.55 9.86
CA LEU A 8 1.88 15.36 8.48
C LEU A 8 3.40 15.27 8.41
N GLN A 9 3.96 14.19 8.92
CA GLN A 9 5.39 13.99 9.01
C GLN A 9 5.70 12.49 8.94
N ALA A 10 6.66 12.13 8.08
CA ALA A 10 7.12 10.75 7.93
C ALA A 10 8.57 10.55 8.40
N LYS A 11 9.19 11.57 8.95
CA LYS A 11 10.59 11.48 9.40
C LYS A 11 10.76 10.39 10.45
N GLY A 12 11.71 9.49 10.21
CA GLY A 12 12.02 8.40 11.13
C GLY A 12 11.09 7.20 11.02
N LEU A 13 10.04 7.28 10.19
CA LEU A 13 9.14 6.17 9.96
C LEU A 13 9.66 5.27 8.84
N LYS A 14 9.55 3.98 9.04
CA LYS A 14 9.87 2.97 8.03
C LYS A 14 8.60 2.58 7.28
N ILE A 15 8.57 2.85 5.99
CA ILE A 15 7.40 2.67 5.17
C ILE A 15 7.67 1.60 4.11
N GLY A 16 6.78 0.61 4.04
CA GLY A 16 6.78 -0.37 2.96
C GLY A 16 5.77 0.03 1.90
N ILE A 17 6.16 -0.09 0.64
CA ILE A 17 5.27 0.13 -0.49
C ILE A 17 5.20 -1.17 -1.28
N VAL A 18 4.00 -1.70 -1.44
CA VAL A 18 3.75 -2.88 -2.27
C VAL A 18 2.99 -2.40 -3.50
N VAL A 19 3.59 -2.56 -4.66
CA VAL A 19 3.05 -2.04 -5.92
C VAL A 19 2.88 -3.15 -6.95
N SER A 20 1.70 -3.21 -7.58
CA SER A 20 1.38 -4.15 -8.63
C SER A 20 2.09 -3.77 -9.93
N ARG A 21 2.62 -4.77 -10.65
CA ARG A 21 3.16 -4.58 -12.00
C ARG A 21 2.08 -4.55 -13.08
N PHE A 22 0.92 -5.11 -12.79
CA PHE A 22 -0.18 -5.10 -13.75
C PHE A 22 -0.55 -3.66 -14.07
N ASN A 23 -0.57 -3.32 -15.36
CA ASN A 23 -0.75 -1.95 -15.84
C ASN A 23 0.35 -1.01 -15.30
N SER A 24 1.61 -1.36 -15.57
CA SER A 24 2.78 -0.65 -15.06
C SER A 24 2.83 0.83 -15.46
N PHE A 25 2.22 1.20 -16.58
CA PHE A 25 2.13 2.60 -17.00
C PHE A 25 1.43 3.45 -15.92
N LEU A 26 0.35 2.94 -15.34
CA LEU A 26 -0.38 3.58 -14.26
C LEU A 26 0.31 3.39 -12.91
N THR A 27 0.68 2.16 -12.59
CA THR A 27 1.21 1.84 -11.26
C THR A 27 2.57 2.46 -11.01
N ASP A 28 3.40 2.63 -12.04
CA ASP A 28 4.67 3.35 -11.90
C ASP A 28 4.44 4.82 -11.55
N LYS A 29 3.41 5.45 -12.10
CA LYS A 29 3.04 6.82 -11.74
C LYS A 29 2.52 6.92 -10.32
N LEU A 30 1.76 5.93 -9.86
CA LEU A 30 1.31 5.86 -8.48
C LEU A 30 2.49 5.74 -7.53
N LEU A 31 3.46 4.91 -7.88
CA LEU A 31 4.68 4.75 -7.09
C LEU A 31 5.47 6.05 -7.02
N ASP A 32 5.66 6.73 -8.14
CA ASP A 32 6.36 8.02 -8.18
C ASP A 32 5.67 9.05 -7.29
N GLY A 33 4.33 9.10 -7.34
CA GLY A 33 3.55 10.00 -6.49
C GLY A 33 3.70 9.69 -5.01
N ALA A 34 3.67 8.41 -4.65
CA ALA A 34 3.85 7.98 -3.26
C ALA A 34 5.25 8.32 -2.74
N LEU A 35 6.28 8.08 -3.54
CA LEU A 35 7.67 8.40 -3.18
C LEU A 35 7.86 9.91 -3.02
N ASP A 36 7.30 10.70 -3.93
CA ASP A 36 7.36 12.16 -3.86
C ASP A 36 6.69 12.67 -2.58
N ALA A 37 5.50 12.17 -2.27
CA ALA A 37 4.79 12.56 -1.05
C ALA A 37 5.57 12.20 0.21
N LEU A 38 6.13 11.00 0.28
CA LEU A 38 6.91 10.57 1.43
C LEU A 38 8.17 11.42 1.61
N ARG A 39 8.86 11.75 0.53
CA ARG A 39 10.05 12.63 0.59
C ARG A 39 9.68 14.02 1.10
N LYS A 40 8.58 14.59 0.62
CA LYS A 40 8.09 15.89 1.07
C LYS A 40 7.70 15.89 2.54
N LEU A 41 7.25 14.74 3.05
CA LEU A 41 6.91 14.57 4.46
C LEU A 41 8.12 14.23 5.34
N GLY A 42 9.30 14.15 4.77
CA GLY A 42 10.55 13.96 5.52
C GLY A 42 11.05 12.52 5.60
N ALA A 43 10.44 11.57 4.87
CA ALA A 43 10.93 10.19 4.83
C ALA A 43 12.29 10.14 4.12
N GLU A 44 13.19 9.33 4.66
CA GLU A 44 14.50 9.10 4.06
C GLU A 44 14.46 7.87 3.17
N GLU A 45 15.27 7.88 2.11
CA GLU A 45 15.35 6.77 1.14
C GLU A 45 15.63 5.42 1.82
N ALA A 46 16.52 5.41 2.80
CA ALA A 46 16.88 4.18 3.51
C ALA A 46 15.73 3.58 4.32
N ASP A 47 14.71 4.37 4.63
CA ASP A 47 13.56 3.94 5.41
C ASP A 47 12.36 3.53 4.54
N ILE A 48 12.51 3.55 3.22
CA ILE A 48 11.47 3.16 2.29
C ILE A 48 11.85 1.84 1.62
N THR A 49 10.96 0.86 1.71
CA THR A 49 11.10 -0.44 1.03
C THR A 49 10.01 -0.58 -0.01
N VAL A 50 10.39 -0.85 -1.25
CA VAL A 50 9.44 -1.04 -2.35
C VAL A 50 9.49 -2.49 -2.78
N CYS A 51 8.33 -3.15 -2.75
CA CYS A 51 8.15 -4.51 -3.25
C CYS A 51 7.20 -4.49 -4.44
N LYS A 52 7.66 -4.99 -5.58
CA LYS A 52 6.83 -5.12 -6.78
C LYS A 52 6.25 -6.53 -6.85
N VAL A 53 4.95 -6.62 -7.10
CA VAL A 53 4.22 -7.89 -7.20
C VAL A 53 3.55 -7.99 -8.58
N PRO A 54 3.26 -9.21 -9.08
CA PRO A 54 2.69 -9.35 -10.42
C PRO A 54 1.34 -8.65 -10.57
N GLY A 55 0.45 -8.79 -9.61
CA GLY A 55 -0.88 -8.19 -9.66
C GLY A 55 -1.42 -7.89 -8.28
N SER A 56 -2.60 -7.25 -8.25
CA SER A 56 -3.22 -6.85 -6.99
C SER A 56 -3.65 -8.06 -6.14
N PHE A 57 -3.90 -9.20 -6.76
CA PHE A 57 -4.27 -10.42 -6.04
C PHE A 57 -3.11 -10.93 -5.16
N GLU A 58 -1.87 -10.74 -5.59
CA GLU A 58 -0.68 -11.19 -4.87
C GLU A 58 -0.22 -10.20 -3.81
N ALA A 59 -0.70 -8.97 -3.87
CA ALA A 59 -0.28 -7.90 -2.97
C ALA A 59 -0.57 -8.20 -1.49
N PRO A 60 -1.75 -8.74 -1.10
CA PRO A 60 -2.03 -8.98 0.32
C PRO A 60 -1.04 -9.88 1.01
N LEU A 61 -0.53 -10.91 0.34
CA LEU A 61 0.47 -11.81 0.93
C LEU A 61 1.74 -11.07 1.30
N VAL A 62 2.24 -10.23 0.40
CA VAL A 62 3.47 -9.47 0.63
C VAL A 62 3.24 -8.40 1.69
N VAL A 63 2.09 -7.72 1.65
CA VAL A 63 1.70 -6.76 2.69
C VAL A 63 1.68 -7.42 4.06
N LYS A 64 1.08 -8.59 4.18
CA LYS A 64 1.03 -9.31 5.45
C LYS A 64 2.42 -9.67 5.96
N LYS A 65 3.29 -10.16 5.09
CA LYS A 65 4.66 -10.52 5.49
C LYS A 65 5.45 -9.31 5.98
N LEU A 66 5.34 -8.20 5.29
CA LEU A 66 6.00 -6.96 5.72
C LEU A 66 5.43 -6.44 7.04
N ALA A 67 4.10 -6.44 7.17
CA ALA A 67 3.44 -5.99 8.39
C ALA A 67 3.85 -6.83 9.61
N ALA A 68 3.98 -8.15 9.43
CA ALA A 68 4.36 -9.06 10.51
C ALA A 68 5.86 -9.06 10.80
N SER A 69 6.68 -8.47 9.92
CA SER A 69 8.14 -8.54 10.04
C SER A 69 8.73 -7.67 11.16
N GLY A 70 8.00 -6.68 11.64
CA GLY A 70 8.52 -5.69 12.58
C GLY A 70 9.46 -4.67 11.94
N ARG A 71 9.60 -4.68 10.61
CA ARG A 71 10.55 -3.80 9.89
C ARG A 71 9.91 -2.54 9.34
N VAL A 72 8.59 -2.43 9.37
CA VAL A 72 7.87 -1.27 8.85
C VAL A 72 6.89 -0.75 9.88
N ASP A 73 6.69 0.56 9.87
CA ASP A 73 5.74 1.25 10.73
C ASP A 73 4.39 1.42 10.04
N GLY A 74 4.37 1.37 8.73
CA GLY A 74 3.16 1.48 7.91
C GLY A 74 3.41 0.96 6.51
N LEU A 75 2.32 0.68 5.80
CA LEU A 75 2.35 0.13 4.46
C LEU A 75 1.44 0.90 3.53
N VAL A 76 1.89 1.04 2.29
CA VAL A 76 1.11 1.62 1.19
C VAL A 76 0.99 0.54 0.12
N CYS A 77 -0.23 0.16 -0.23
CA CYS A 77 -0.49 -0.80 -1.30
C CYS A 77 -1.01 -0.05 -2.53
N LEU A 78 -0.27 -0.17 -3.63
CA LEU A 78 -0.57 0.53 -4.88
C LEU A 78 -0.90 -0.48 -5.98
N GLY A 79 -1.93 -0.18 -6.76
CA GLY A 79 -2.33 -1.03 -7.86
C GLY A 79 -3.40 -0.37 -8.71
N ALA A 80 -3.77 -1.05 -9.78
CA ALA A 80 -4.86 -0.61 -10.63
C ALA A 80 -5.71 -1.82 -11.00
N LEU A 81 -6.99 -1.74 -10.74
CA LEU A 81 -7.98 -2.73 -11.14
C LEU A 81 -8.89 -2.10 -12.19
N ILE A 82 -8.90 -2.69 -13.38
CA ILE A 82 -9.64 -2.16 -14.50
C ILE A 82 -10.89 -3.02 -14.72
N ARG A 83 -12.04 -2.37 -14.72
CA ARG A 83 -13.31 -3.06 -14.99
C ARG A 83 -13.35 -3.52 -16.43
N GLY A 84 -13.49 -4.84 -16.62
CA GLY A 84 -13.66 -5.46 -17.91
C GLY A 84 -15.09 -5.92 -18.14
N GLU A 85 -15.26 -6.81 -19.09
CA GLU A 85 -16.58 -7.37 -19.45
C GLU A 85 -17.03 -8.49 -18.50
N THR A 86 -16.10 -9.02 -17.70
CA THR A 86 -16.40 -10.13 -16.78
C THR A 86 -16.57 -9.62 -15.35
N PRO A 87 -17.22 -10.40 -14.46
CA PRO A 87 -17.37 -10.04 -13.05
C PRO A 87 -16.06 -10.16 -12.26
N HIS A 88 -14.97 -10.57 -12.86
CA HIS A 88 -13.69 -10.78 -12.21
C HIS A 88 -13.19 -9.52 -11.46
N PHE A 89 -13.42 -8.34 -12.03
CA PHE A 89 -13.09 -7.07 -11.41
C PHE A 89 -13.71 -6.92 -10.01
N ASP A 90 -15.01 -7.21 -9.90
CA ASP A 90 -15.74 -7.03 -8.64
C ASP A 90 -15.24 -7.98 -7.56
N PHE A 91 -14.98 -9.23 -7.90
CA PHE A 91 -14.42 -10.21 -6.98
C PHE A 91 -13.03 -9.79 -6.51
N LEU A 92 -12.18 -9.38 -7.43
CA LEU A 92 -10.82 -8.99 -7.12
C LEU A 92 -10.77 -7.73 -6.25
N ALA A 93 -11.57 -6.73 -6.59
CA ALA A 93 -11.63 -5.48 -5.84
C ALA A 93 -12.10 -5.70 -4.40
N ALA A 94 -13.17 -6.49 -4.22
CA ALA A 94 -13.70 -6.81 -2.90
C ALA A 94 -12.69 -7.60 -2.07
N GLU A 95 -12.05 -8.61 -2.64
CA GLU A 95 -11.10 -9.45 -1.93
C GLU A 95 -9.85 -8.69 -1.51
N VAL A 96 -9.29 -7.88 -2.40
CA VAL A 96 -8.11 -7.07 -2.08
C VAL A 96 -8.42 -6.08 -0.96
N THR A 97 -9.53 -5.37 -1.06
CA THR A 97 -9.94 -4.40 -0.04
C THR A 97 -10.12 -5.05 1.32
N LYS A 98 -10.82 -6.17 1.37
CA LYS A 98 -11.06 -6.92 2.60
C LYS A 98 -9.76 -7.42 3.22
N SER A 99 -8.89 -8.00 2.39
CA SER A 99 -7.62 -8.56 2.86
C SER A 99 -6.71 -7.49 3.46
N LEU A 100 -6.58 -6.35 2.82
CA LEU A 100 -5.74 -5.27 3.32
C LEU A 100 -6.25 -4.72 4.65
N SER A 101 -7.56 -4.54 4.77
CA SER A 101 -8.19 -4.10 6.03
C SER A 101 -7.94 -5.11 7.15
N GLN A 102 -8.10 -6.39 6.87
CA GLN A 102 -7.91 -7.46 7.84
C GLN A 102 -6.46 -7.53 8.33
N ILE A 103 -5.49 -7.39 7.41
CA ILE A 103 -4.07 -7.40 7.76
C ILE A 103 -3.75 -6.27 8.73
N SER A 104 -4.26 -5.07 8.48
CA SER A 104 -4.05 -3.93 9.37
C SER A 104 -4.59 -4.20 10.77
N LEU A 105 -5.78 -4.77 10.87
CA LEU A 105 -6.39 -5.11 12.15
C LEU A 105 -5.64 -6.23 12.89
N GLU A 106 -5.19 -7.25 12.18
CA GLU A 106 -4.50 -8.39 12.78
C GLU A 106 -3.09 -8.06 13.25
N THR A 107 -2.38 -7.22 12.48
CA THR A 107 -0.96 -6.92 12.75
C THR A 107 -0.75 -5.65 13.57
N GLY A 108 -1.76 -4.79 13.64
CA GLY A 108 -1.62 -3.47 14.27
C GLY A 108 -0.80 -2.48 13.45
N VAL A 109 -0.42 -2.83 12.23
CA VAL A 109 0.34 -1.94 11.33
C VAL A 109 -0.62 -1.28 10.34
N PRO A 110 -0.63 0.05 10.25
CA PRO A 110 -1.49 0.73 9.29
C PRO A 110 -1.18 0.34 7.84
N VAL A 111 -2.21 -0.01 7.10
CA VAL A 111 -2.12 -0.31 5.67
C VAL A 111 -3.05 0.63 4.93
N THR A 112 -2.49 1.43 4.03
CA THR A 112 -3.28 2.32 3.18
C THR A 112 -3.46 1.70 1.80
N MET A 113 -4.62 1.92 1.22
CA MET A 113 -4.98 1.37 -0.08
C MET A 113 -5.02 2.46 -1.13
N GLY A 114 -4.02 2.46 -2.01
CA GLY A 114 -3.97 3.29 -3.20
C GLY A 114 -4.20 2.46 -4.46
N VAL A 115 -5.20 1.58 -4.41
CA VAL A 115 -5.55 0.73 -5.55
C VAL A 115 -6.71 1.37 -6.28
N LEU A 116 -6.43 1.82 -7.51
CA LEU A 116 -7.44 2.45 -8.35
C LEU A 116 -8.37 1.38 -8.93
N THR A 117 -9.66 1.67 -8.89
CA THR A 117 -10.69 0.82 -9.48
C THR A 117 -11.41 1.63 -10.55
N VAL A 118 -11.12 1.34 -11.80
CA VAL A 118 -11.59 2.12 -12.94
C VAL A 118 -12.26 1.30 -14.02
#